data_b5c89477cd138c528fe9d69c2072c9ed
#
_entry.id   b5c89477cd138c528fe9d69c2072c9ed
#
_cell.length_a   1.000
_cell.length_b   1.000
_cell.length_c   1.000
_cell.angle_alpha   90.00
_cell.angle_beta   90.00
_cell.angle_gamma   90.00
#
_symmetry.space_group_name_H-M   'P 1'
#
loop_
_entity.id
_entity.type
_entity.pdbx_description
1 polymer ?
#
loop_
_entity_poly.entity_id
_entity_poly.type
_entity_poly.pdbx_seq_one_letter_code
_entity_poly.pdbx_strand_id
1 'polypeptide(L)'
;LERVCPMEKILRIPFAEIDTADLLVDAVYEGGTAKNLGSEVLSKVMHVGNSGGFRKCMKLGENGKKAKDVAYVCIYTTGEEIEWRDEIDRTLGRFTYWGDNRKAGNPMIKTKFGGNSFLQNIFAKLAAGQRKQIAPAFIFQKYCGRDVVFCGLAVPGDRRMNPQDALVSVWAQNKEGRYQNYKSTFTILDIPKIDRQWLVDLENDRGYESQYAPKAWLCWVDKNEYKPLITEKNPIKYRKANEQLPAPGSLEYQMLETLISYFADPYAFEACACKIVQIMDSNIISIEATRRTRDGGRDAVGKYRVGTIVN
;
A
#
# COMPACT_ATOMS: atom_id res chain seq x y z
N LEU A 1 24.49 12.33 -22.71
CA LEU A 1 23.46 13.39 -22.52
C LEU A 1 22.49 12.90 -21.47
N GLU A 2 22.81 13.15 -20.20
CA GLU A 2 21.92 12.95 -19.07
C GLU A 2 20.71 13.87 -19.22
N ARG A 3 19.54 13.29 -19.42
CA ARG A 3 18.27 14.02 -19.23
C ARG A 3 18.12 14.27 -17.73
N VAL A 4 18.51 15.43 -17.30
CA VAL A 4 18.11 15.98 -16.00
C VAL A 4 16.59 16.11 -16.05
N CYS A 5 15.89 15.19 -15.37
CA CYS A 5 14.47 15.35 -15.10
C CYS A 5 14.32 16.66 -14.30
N PRO A 6 13.43 17.58 -14.69
CA PRO A 6 13.19 18.76 -13.86
C PRO A 6 12.73 18.27 -12.51
N MET A 7 13.44 18.59 -11.44
CA MET A 7 13.01 18.35 -10.07
C MET A 7 11.71 19.15 -9.88
N GLU A 8 10.56 18.49 -9.94
CA GLU A 8 9.30 19.09 -9.52
C GLU A 8 9.49 19.60 -8.10
N LYS A 9 9.20 20.87 -7.89
CA LYS A 9 9.37 21.54 -6.61
C LYS A 9 8.34 20.92 -5.65
N ILE A 10 8.78 20.00 -4.78
CA ILE A 10 7.92 19.35 -3.79
C ILE A 10 7.31 20.44 -2.91
N LEU A 11 5.99 20.46 -2.83
CA LEU A 11 5.27 21.38 -1.97
C LEU A 11 5.53 21.03 -0.49
N ARG A 12 5.95 22.00 0.29
CA ARG A 12 6.24 21.83 1.71
C ARG A 12 5.35 22.75 2.53
N ILE A 13 4.73 22.20 3.57
CA ILE A 13 3.85 22.92 4.49
C ILE A 13 4.63 23.06 5.81
N PRO A 14 4.96 24.32 6.21
CA PRO A 14 5.73 24.58 7.43
C PRO A 14 5.01 24.10 8.69
N PHE A 15 5.75 23.65 9.71
CA PHE A 15 5.19 23.17 10.99
C PHE A 15 4.25 24.18 11.66
N ALA A 16 4.47 25.48 11.46
CA ALA A 16 3.61 26.52 12.02
C ALA A 16 2.18 26.51 11.42
N GLU A 17 2.02 26.03 10.20
CA GLU A 17 0.77 26.11 9.42
C GLU A 17 0.01 24.78 9.34
N ILE A 18 0.60 23.65 9.75
CA ILE A 18 0.07 22.31 9.48
C ILE A 18 -1.28 22.01 10.13
N ASP A 19 -1.64 22.67 11.24
CA ASP A 19 -2.92 22.47 11.94
C ASP A 19 -4.11 23.12 11.25
N THR A 20 -3.86 24.12 10.42
CA THR A 20 -4.90 24.82 9.63
C THR A 20 -4.84 24.49 8.14
N ALA A 21 -3.75 23.89 7.68
CA ALA A 21 -3.56 23.57 6.28
C ALA A 21 -4.48 22.43 5.82
N ASP A 22 -4.90 22.49 4.55
CA ASP A 22 -5.51 21.38 3.84
C ASP A 22 -4.54 20.22 3.67
N LEU A 23 -5.05 18.99 3.47
CA LEU A 23 -4.19 17.87 3.15
C LEU A 23 -4.07 17.75 1.63
N LEU A 24 -2.86 17.95 1.12
CA LEU A 24 -2.54 17.87 -0.30
C LEU A 24 -1.71 16.62 -0.57
N VAL A 25 -2.12 15.79 -1.49
CA VAL A 25 -1.39 14.56 -1.86
C VAL A 25 0.01 14.94 -2.35
N ASP A 26 1.00 14.15 -1.95
CA ASP A 26 2.43 14.33 -2.22
C ASP A 26 3.06 15.61 -1.62
N ALA A 27 2.31 16.40 -0.83
CA ALA A 27 2.90 17.47 -0.07
C ALA A 27 3.63 16.94 1.19
N VAL A 28 4.75 17.57 1.51
CA VAL A 28 5.54 17.32 2.71
C VAL A 28 5.08 18.22 3.84
N TYR A 29 4.68 17.64 4.96
CA TYR A 29 4.34 18.34 6.20
C TYR A 29 5.54 18.31 7.11
N GLU A 30 6.10 19.47 7.40
CA GLU A 30 7.37 19.59 8.13
C GLU A 30 7.21 19.34 9.62
N GLY A 31 8.16 18.63 10.19
CA GLY A 31 8.26 18.40 11.63
C GLY A 31 8.78 19.62 12.38
N GLY A 32 8.36 19.77 13.64
CA GLY A 32 8.89 20.81 14.51
C GLY A 32 10.36 20.58 14.88
N THR A 33 11.07 21.66 15.21
CA THR A 33 12.49 21.64 15.55
C THR A 33 12.77 21.24 17.00
N ALA A 34 11.80 21.39 17.91
CA ALA A 34 11.97 21.04 19.32
C ALA A 34 12.12 19.52 19.51
N LYS A 35 12.99 19.11 20.44
CA LYS A 35 13.27 17.69 20.73
C LYS A 35 12.20 17.00 21.59
N ASN A 36 10.98 17.50 21.62
CA ASN A 36 9.88 16.96 22.41
C ASN A 36 8.75 16.42 21.53
N LEU A 37 7.74 15.81 22.15
CA LEU A 37 6.56 15.26 21.49
C LEU A 37 5.67 16.34 20.84
N GLY A 38 5.75 17.59 21.28
CA GLY A 38 5.03 18.71 20.68
C GLY A 38 5.47 19.05 19.25
N SER A 39 6.59 18.51 18.79
CA SER A 39 7.10 18.66 17.42
C SER A 39 6.69 17.53 16.50
N GLU A 40 5.83 16.60 16.95
CA GLU A 40 5.35 15.48 16.16
C GLU A 40 4.24 15.94 15.21
N VAL A 41 4.43 15.66 13.92
CA VAL A 41 3.60 16.19 12.82
C VAL A 41 2.17 15.68 12.88
N LEU A 42 2.01 14.35 13.01
CA LEU A 42 0.70 13.72 12.85
C LEU A 42 -0.26 14.04 13.98
N SER A 43 0.25 14.23 15.20
CA SER A 43 -0.59 14.66 16.32
C SER A 43 -1.13 16.07 16.13
N LYS A 44 -0.35 16.94 15.46
CA LYS A 44 -0.75 18.32 15.17
C LYS A 44 -1.65 18.40 13.93
N VAL A 45 -1.27 17.74 12.83
CA VAL A 45 -2.01 17.81 11.58
C VAL A 45 -3.32 17.01 11.60
N MET A 46 -3.38 15.91 12.36
CA MET A 46 -4.50 14.96 12.35
C MET A 46 -5.18 14.78 13.72
N HIS A 47 -4.85 15.58 14.74
CA HIS A 47 -5.44 15.49 16.08
C HIS A 47 -5.44 14.08 16.69
N VAL A 48 -4.47 13.25 16.29
CA VAL A 48 -4.31 11.86 16.73
C VAL A 48 -3.23 11.71 17.81
N GLY A 49 -3.13 10.55 18.43
CA GLY A 49 -2.03 10.23 19.34
C GLY A 49 -0.66 10.29 18.65
N ASN A 50 0.39 10.40 19.44
CA ASN A 50 1.76 10.61 18.97
C ASN A 50 2.62 9.35 18.89
N SER A 51 2.02 8.17 18.95
CA SER A 51 2.75 6.90 18.94
C SER A 51 2.05 5.82 18.11
N GLY A 52 2.86 4.95 17.51
CA GLY A 52 2.41 3.86 16.65
C GLY A 52 2.10 4.30 15.21
N GLY A 53 2.02 3.33 14.32
CA GLY A 53 1.68 3.53 12.90
C GLY A 53 0.17 3.66 12.68
N PHE A 54 -0.65 3.06 13.55
CA PHE A 54 -2.10 3.11 13.47
C PHE A 54 -2.67 3.99 14.57
N ARG A 55 -3.28 5.13 14.20
CA ARG A 55 -3.74 6.16 15.12
C ARG A 55 -5.19 6.54 14.86
N LYS A 56 -5.98 6.67 15.91
CA LYS A 56 -7.41 6.98 15.82
C LYS A 56 -7.67 8.41 16.26
N CYS A 57 -8.48 9.14 15.51
CA CYS A 57 -9.18 10.32 15.97
C CYS A 57 -10.58 9.92 16.40
N MET A 58 -10.99 10.36 17.57
CA MET A 58 -12.31 10.03 18.14
C MET A 58 -13.28 11.15 17.83
N LYS A 59 -14.55 10.83 17.58
CA LYS A 59 -15.61 11.83 17.45
C LYS A 59 -15.76 12.64 18.72
N LEU A 60 -16.27 13.84 18.58
CA LEU A 60 -16.64 14.70 19.69
C LEU A 60 -18.13 14.44 20.02
N GLY A 61 -18.41 14.23 21.31
CA GLY A 61 -19.79 14.14 21.81
C GLY A 61 -20.37 15.54 22.05
N GLU A 62 -21.66 15.60 22.40
CA GLU A 62 -22.43 16.83 22.62
C GLU A 62 -21.79 17.81 23.62
N ASN A 63 -20.97 17.33 24.54
CA ASN A 63 -20.25 18.13 25.53
C ASN A 63 -18.81 18.45 25.13
N GLY A 64 -18.40 18.27 23.86
CA GLY A 64 -17.04 18.45 23.39
C GLY A 64 -16.04 17.40 23.93
N LYS A 65 -16.51 16.39 24.68
CA LYS A 65 -15.68 15.27 25.13
C LYS A 65 -15.58 14.21 24.04
N LYS A 66 -14.44 13.51 23.98
CA LYS A 66 -14.23 12.41 23.03
C LYS A 66 -15.28 11.31 23.25
N ALA A 67 -16.00 10.96 22.20
CA ALA A 67 -16.92 9.84 22.15
C ALA A 67 -16.15 8.51 22.06
N LYS A 68 -16.88 7.39 22.02
CA LYS A 68 -16.29 6.04 21.80
C LYS A 68 -16.07 5.75 20.32
N ASP A 69 -16.75 6.47 19.44
CA ASP A 69 -16.71 6.23 18.00
C ASP A 69 -15.52 6.91 17.33
N VAL A 70 -14.97 6.24 16.33
CA VAL A 70 -13.84 6.74 15.56
C VAL A 70 -14.34 7.66 14.46
N ALA A 71 -13.83 8.88 14.41
CA ALA A 71 -14.09 9.86 13.35
C ALA A 71 -13.33 9.47 12.06
N TYR A 72 -12.04 9.25 12.20
CA TYR A 72 -11.14 8.80 11.14
C TYR A 72 -9.89 8.13 11.73
N VAL A 73 -9.12 7.48 10.87
CA VAL A 73 -7.83 6.91 11.24
C VAL A 73 -6.71 7.54 10.42
N CYS A 74 -5.57 7.68 11.05
CA CYS A 74 -4.32 8.03 10.41
C CYS A 74 -3.41 6.78 10.42
N ILE A 75 -3.00 6.33 9.25
CA ILE A 75 -2.06 5.22 9.09
C ILE A 75 -0.72 5.81 8.64
N TYR A 76 0.28 5.64 9.48
CA TYR A 76 1.64 6.09 9.24
C TYR A 76 2.55 4.90 8.97
N THR A 77 3.25 4.95 7.84
CA THR A 77 4.22 3.94 7.47
C THR A 77 5.60 4.55 7.25
N THR A 78 6.64 3.83 7.66
CA THR A 78 8.02 4.19 7.30
C THR A 78 8.43 3.56 5.97
N GLY A 79 7.78 2.46 5.57
CA GLY A 79 8.19 1.64 4.42
C GLY A 79 9.51 0.89 4.64
N GLU A 80 10.09 0.96 5.85
CA GLU A 80 11.42 0.40 6.20
C GLU A 80 11.33 -1.01 6.81
N GLU A 81 10.14 -1.45 7.22
CA GLU A 81 9.92 -2.77 7.81
C GLU A 81 10.21 -3.88 6.79
N ILE A 82 11.10 -4.80 7.12
CA ILE A 82 11.52 -5.86 6.20
C ILE A 82 10.50 -7.01 6.16
N GLU A 83 10.04 -7.47 7.34
CA GLU A 83 9.13 -8.63 7.43
C GLU A 83 7.68 -8.31 7.03
N TRP A 84 7.22 -7.11 7.38
CA TRP A 84 5.84 -6.66 7.22
C TRP A 84 5.81 -5.28 6.56
N ARG A 85 6.38 -5.21 5.36
CA ARG A 85 6.52 -3.96 4.64
C ARG A 85 5.16 -3.49 4.13
N ASP A 86 4.74 -2.34 4.63
CA ASP A 86 3.64 -1.61 4.02
C ASP A 86 4.05 -1.10 2.64
N GLU A 87 3.13 -1.16 1.69
CA GLU A 87 3.43 -0.84 0.29
C GLU A 87 2.36 0.07 -0.30
N ILE A 88 2.80 1.13 -0.95
CA ILE A 88 1.96 2.03 -1.74
C ILE A 88 2.27 1.78 -3.22
N ASP A 89 1.33 1.13 -3.91
CA ASP A 89 1.39 0.93 -5.36
C ASP A 89 0.71 2.10 -6.07
N ARG A 90 1.52 3.02 -6.59
CA ARG A 90 1.08 4.23 -7.28
C ARG A 90 0.53 3.97 -8.69
N THR A 91 0.78 2.79 -9.24
CA THR A 91 0.25 2.37 -10.55
C THR A 91 -1.17 1.82 -10.46
N LEU A 92 -1.55 1.34 -9.28
CA LEU A 92 -2.88 0.78 -9.01
C LEU A 92 -3.71 1.67 -8.07
N GLY A 93 -3.09 2.65 -7.42
CA GLY A 93 -3.69 3.42 -6.33
C GLY A 93 -4.04 2.54 -5.13
N ARG A 94 -3.18 1.55 -4.84
CA ARG A 94 -3.40 0.56 -3.79
C ARG A 94 -2.43 0.76 -2.64
N PHE A 95 -2.92 0.57 -1.43
CA PHE A 95 -2.10 0.52 -0.23
C PHE A 95 -2.28 -0.82 0.47
N THR A 96 -1.18 -1.54 0.64
CA THR A 96 -1.11 -2.75 1.46
C THR A 96 -0.59 -2.37 2.84
N TYR A 97 -1.40 -2.63 3.87
CA TYR A 97 -1.05 -2.36 5.26
C TYR A 97 -1.01 -3.66 6.06
N TRP A 98 0.05 -3.81 6.84
CA TRP A 98 0.20 -4.91 7.76
C TRP A 98 -0.21 -4.51 9.16
N GLY A 99 -1.00 -5.35 9.81
CA GLY A 99 -1.43 -5.14 11.17
C GLY A 99 -0.27 -5.03 12.18
N ASP A 100 -0.59 -4.75 13.41
CA ASP A 100 0.38 -4.38 14.45
C ASP A 100 0.74 -5.51 15.43
N ASN A 101 0.34 -6.78 15.16
CA ASN A 101 0.77 -7.92 15.96
C ASN A 101 2.18 -8.39 15.53
N ARG A 102 3.09 -8.45 16.50
CA ARG A 102 4.49 -8.88 16.32
C ARG A 102 4.92 -9.91 17.38
N LYS A 103 3.98 -10.36 18.24
CA LYS A 103 4.28 -11.22 19.39
C LYS A 103 3.74 -12.61 19.20
N ALA A 104 4.61 -13.61 19.35
CA ALA A 104 4.21 -15.02 19.44
C ALA A 104 3.33 -15.26 20.67
N GLY A 105 2.34 -16.16 20.52
CA GLY A 105 1.43 -16.52 21.60
C GLY A 105 0.33 -15.49 21.94
N ASN A 106 0.39 -14.27 21.41
CA ASN A 106 -0.69 -13.29 21.58
C ASN A 106 -1.84 -13.54 20.59
N PRO A 107 -3.11 -13.44 21.03
CA PRO A 107 -4.24 -13.40 20.11
C PRO A 107 -4.06 -12.25 19.12
N MET A 108 -4.19 -12.54 17.83
CA MET A 108 -3.94 -11.60 16.72
C MET A 108 -4.69 -10.27 16.87
N ILE A 109 -5.88 -10.28 17.44
CA ILE A 109 -6.73 -9.09 17.63
C ILE A 109 -6.37 -8.26 18.88
N LYS A 110 -5.61 -8.82 19.84
CA LYS A 110 -5.25 -8.13 21.07
C LYS A 110 -3.91 -7.40 20.94
N THR A 111 -3.90 -6.31 20.21
CA THR A 111 -2.71 -5.48 20.02
C THR A 111 -2.78 -4.23 20.90
N LYS A 112 -1.62 -3.61 21.20
CA LYS A 112 -1.50 -2.50 22.15
C LYS A 112 -2.44 -1.32 21.84
N PHE A 113 -2.60 -0.98 20.55
CA PHE A 113 -3.44 0.14 20.10
C PHE A 113 -4.76 -0.33 19.46
N GLY A 114 -5.02 -1.64 19.43
CA GLY A 114 -6.22 -2.24 18.87
C GLY A 114 -6.36 -2.05 17.36
N GLY A 115 -5.24 -1.95 16.64
CA GLY A 115 -5.24 -1.79 15.18
C GLY A 115 -5.84 -3.00 14.49
N ASN A 116 -5.40 -4.22 14.83
CA ASN A 116 -5.94 -5.46 14.23
C ASN A 116 -7.44 -5.65 14.51
N SER A 117 -7.90 -5.33 15.71
CA SER A 117 -9.31 -5.36 16.07
C SER A 117 -10.14 -4.36 15.26
N PHE A 118 -9.57 -3.17 15.00
CA PHE A 118 -10.20 -2.16 14.15
C PHE A 118 -10.23 -2.61 12.68
N LEU A 119 -9.14 -3.15 12.14
CA LEU A 119 -9.12 -3.71 10.78
C LEU A 119 -10.21 -4.77 10.61
N GLN A 120 -10.30 -5.73 11.53
CA GLN A 120 -11.35 -6.75 11.50
C GLN A 120 -12.74 -6.13 11.44
N ASN A 121 -13.01 -5.11 12.25
CA ASN A 121 -14.31 -4.44 12.30
C ASN A 121 -14.64 -3.72 10.96
N ILE A 122 -13.73 -2.92 10.41
CA ILE A 122 -14.00 -2.18 9.18
C ILE A 122 -14.17 -3.09 7.96
N PHE A 123 -13.41 -4.19 7.88
CA PHE A 123 -13.56 -5.14 6.78
C PHE A 123 -14.82 -6.01 6.93
N ALA A 124 -15.25 -6.31 8.15
CA ALA A 124 -16.55 -6.93 8.39
C ALA A 124 -17.70 -6.01 7.96
N LYS A 125 -17.63 -4.71 8.28
CA LYS A 125 -18.59 -3.70 7.81
C LYS A 125 -18.57 -3.56 6.28
N LEU A 126 -17.40 -3.62 5.66
CA LEU A 126 -17.28 -3.61 4.19
C LEU A 126 -18.02 -4.80 3.57
N ALA A 127 -17.77 -6.01 4.08
CA ALA A 127 -18.43 -7.24 3.61
C ALA A 127 -19.95 -7.21 3.82
N ALA A 128 -20.42 -6.54 4.89
CA ALA A 128 -21.83 -6.33 5.17
C ALA A 128 -22.48 -5.16 4.39
N GLY A 129 -21.71 -4.45 3.53
CA GLY A 129 -22.19 -3.30 2.77
C GLY A 129 -22.43 -2.03 3.61
N GLN A 130 -21.98 -2.01 4.87
CA GLN A 130 -22.20 -0.91 5.83
C GLN A 130 -21.14 0.20 5.70
N ARG A 131 -20.86 0.66 4.46
CA ARG A 131 -19.76 1.60 4.17
C ARG A 131 -19.88 2.95 4.87
N LYS A 132 -21.08 3.46 5.12
CA LYS A 132 -21.32 4.69 5.91
C LYS A 132 -20.76 4.63 7.34
N GLN A 133 -20.62 3.43 7.90
CA GLN A 133 -20.09 3.20 9.24
C GLN A 133 -18.58 2.96 9.27
N ILE A 134 -17.90 3.06 8.13
CA ILE A 134 -16.45 2.87 8.01
C ILE A 134 -15.78 4.23 8.08
N ALA A 135 -14.98 4.44 9.12
CA ALA A 135 -14.18 5.65 9.28
C ALA A 135 -13.15 5.77 8.15
N PRO A 136 -13.00 6.96 7.52
CA PRO A 136 -12.00 7.17 6.48
C PRO A 136 -10.57 6.99 7.03
N ALA A 137 -9.65 6.51 6.18
CA ALA A 137 -8.26 6.29 6.52
C ALA A 137 -7.34 7.25 5.75
N PHE A 138 -6.56 8.05 6.47
CA PHE A 138 -5.59 8.99 5.90
C PHE A 138 -4.20 8.38 5.97
N ILE A 139 -3.54 8.24 4.82
CA ILE A 139 -2.25 7.55 4.71
C ILE A 139 -1.13 8.57 4.68
N PHE A 140 -0.18 8.40 5.59
CA PHE A 140 1.05 9.19 5.65
C PHE A 140 2.28 8.29 5.61
N GLN A 141 3.31 8.76 4.95
CA GLN A 141 4.59 8.08 4.86
C GLN A 141 5.70 8.96 5.42
N LYS A 142 6.68 8.35 6.08
CA LYS A 142 7.92 9.01 6.48
C LYS A 142 8.60 9.63 5.26
N TYR A 143 9.06 10.86 5.39
CA TYR A 143 9.86 11.52 4.35
C TYR A 143 11.33 11.62 4.80
N CYS A 144 11.65 12.62 5.61
CA CYS A 144 12.99 12.81 6.12
C CYS A 144 12.91 13.33 7.58
N GLY A 145 13.72 12.78 8.48
CA GLY A 145 13.69 13.17 9.87
C GLY A 145 12.29 12.99 10.48
N ARG A 146 11.63 14.10 10.81
CA ARG A 146 10.25 14.14 11.35
C ARG A 146 9.20 14.51 10.32
N ASP A 147 9.62 14.89 9.12
CA ASP A 147 8.72 15.26 8.04
C ASP A 147 7.94 14.04 7.54
N VAL A 148 6.70 14.27 7.15
CA VAL A 148 5.85 13.24 6.56
C VAL A 148 5.24 13.70 5.25
N VAL A 149 4.95 12.77 4.36
CA VAL A 149 4.20 13.00 3.12
C VAL A 149 2.79 12.50 3.31
N PHE A 150 1.79 13.28 2.90
CA PHE A 150 0.42 12.80 2.79
C PHE A 150 0.25 12.03 1.47
N CYS A 151 -0.08 10.75 1.58
CA CYS A 151 -0.21 9.86 0.42
C CYS A 151 -1.64 9.76 -0.11
N GLY A 152 -2.64 10.21 0.67
CA GLY A 152 -4.03 10.28 0.24
C GLY A 152 -5.03 9.68 1.21
N LEU A 153 -6.31 9.83 0.88
CA LEU A 153 -7.45 9.23 1.57
C LEU A 153 -7.66 7.82 1.04
N ALA A 154 -7.71 6.85 1.92
CA ALA A 154 -7.91 5.45 1.56
C ALA A 154 -9.20 4.88 2.13
N VAL A 155 -9.76 3.91 1.42
CA VAL A 155 -10.91 3.11 1.82
C VAL A 155 -10.58 1.62 1.74
N PRO A 156 -11.16 0.77 2.61
CA PRO A 156 -10.84 -0.65 2.60
C PRO A 156 -11.33 -1.35 1.33
N GLY A 157 -10.55 -2.31 0.85
CA GLY A 157 -10.83 -3.10 -0.34
C GLY A 157 -10.28 -2.51 -1.65
N ASP A 158 -10.56 -3.19 -2.74
CA ASP A 158 -10.21 -2.81 -4.12
C ASP A 158 -11.30 -3.31 -5.06
N ARG A 159 -11.59 -2.58 -6.14
CA ARG A 159 -12.63 -2.93 -7.13
C ARG A 159 -12.45 -4.30 -7.80
N ARG A 160 -11.23 -4.83 -7.82
CA ARG A 160 -10.85 -6.10 -8.46
C ARG A 160 -10.79 -7.26 -7.47
N MET A 161 -11.24 -7.05 -6.24
CA MET A 161 -11.07 -7.99 -5.14
C MET A 161 -12.41 -8.21 -4.43
N ASN A 162 -12.69 -9.44 -4.03
CA ASN A 162 -13.79 -9.67 -3.12
C ASN A 162 -13.51 -9.01 -1.77
N PRO A 163 -14.52 -8.40 -1.10
CA PRO A 163 -14.32 -7.80 0.21
C PRO A 163 -13.70 -8.74 1.25
N GLN A 164 -13.97 -10.05 1.14
CA GLN A 164 -13.41 -11.06 2.04
C GLN A 164 -11.91 -11.31 1.82
N ASP A 165 -11.40 -11.07 0.61
CA ASP A 165 -9.99 -11.28 0.27
C ASP A 165 -9.14 -10.05 0.61
N ALA A 166 -9.79 -8.93 0.93
CA ALA A 166 -9.12 -7.68 1.23
C ALA A 166 -8.52 -7.62 2.66
N LEU A 167 -8.88 -8.56 3.52
CA LEU A 167 -8.26 -8.74 4.83
C LEU A 167 -7.94 -10.23 5.03
N VAL A 168 -6.67 -10.57 4.99
CA VAL A 168 -6.22 -11.96 5.17
C VAL A 168 -5.31 -12.10 6.38
N SER A 169 -5.44 -13.22 7.07
CA SER A 169 -4.59 -13.60 8.19
C SER A 169 -3.37 -14.33 7.67
N VAL A 170 -2.19 -13.86 8.02
CA VAL A 170 -0.90 -14.42 7.58
C VAL A 170 -0.08 -14.86 8.79
N TRP A 171 0.52 -16.04 8.68
CA TRP A 171 1.45 -16.54 9.67
C TRP A 171 2.87 -16.05 9.42
N ALA A 172 3.56 -15.67 10.51
CA ALA A 172 4.98 -15.44 10.53
C ALA A 172 5.63 -16.12 11.74
N GLN A 173 6.94 -16.11 11.79
CA GLN A 173 7.73 -16.67 12.87
C GLN A 173 8.87 -15.71 13.20
N ASN A 174 9.04 -15.46 14.49
CA ASN A 174 10.22 -14.77 15.03
C ASN A 174 10.96 -15.68 16.03
N LYS A 175 11.95 -15.12 16.75
CA LYS A 175 12.72 -15.88 17.75
C LYS A 175 11.87 -16.42 18.92
N GLU A 176 10.72 -15.79 19.19
CA GLU A 176 9.80 -16.17 20.26
C GLU A 176 8.78 -17.24 19.83
N GLY A 177 8.64 -17.50 18.51
CA GLY A 177 7.73 -18.50 17.97
C GLY A 177 6.84 -17.97 16.84
N ARG A 178 5.77 -18.73 16.54
CA ARG A 178 4.82 -18.39 15.47
C ARG A 178 3.74 -17.42 15.97
N TYR A 179 3.36 -16.48 15.12
CA TYR A 179 2.28 -15.54 15.36
C TYR A 179 1.53 -15.23 14.07
N GLN A 180 0.32 -14.70 14.21
CA GLN A 180 -0.51 -14.25 13.07
C GLN A 180 -0.57 -12.74 13.04
N ASN A 181 -0.64 -12.20 11.83
CA ASN A 181 -0.95 -10.80 11.61
C ASN A 181 -1.91 -10.64 10.44
N TYR A 182 -2.54 -9.48 10.32
CA TYR A 182 -3.36 -9.16 9.16
C TYR A 182 -2.52 -8.52 8.04
N LYS A 183 -2.80 -8.96 6.81
CA LYS A 183 -2.52 -8.22 5.59
C LYS A 183 -3.84 -7.62 5.12
N SER A 184 -3.89 -6.32 4.98
CA SER A 184 -5.08 -5.58 4.55
C SER A 184 -4.80 -4.79 3.27
N THR A 185 -5.80 -4.71 2.41
CA THR A 185 -5.73 -3.97 1.15
C THR A 185 -6.69 -2.80 1.20
N PHE A 186 -6.18 -1.62 0.86
CA PHE A 186 -6.93 -0.38 0.74
C PHE A 186 -6.78 0.19 -0.67
N THR A 187 -7.77 0.93 -1.13
CA THR A 187 -7.66 1.79 -2.31
C THR A 187 -7.46 3.22 -1.85
N ILE A 188 -6.39 3.88 -2.30
CA ILE A 188 -6.21 5.32 -2.18
C ILE A 188 -7.10 5.95 -3.25
N LEU A 189 -8.03 6.80 -2.83
CA LEU A 189 -8.99 7.42 -3.74
C LEU A 189 -8.38 8.62 -4.49
N ASP A 190 -8.84 8.84 -5.72
CA ASP A 190 -8.45 9.98 -6.56
C ASP A 190 -9.03 11.28 -5.99
N ILE A 191 -8.38 11.77 -4.95
CA ILE A 191 -8.71 12.98 -4.21
C ILE A 191 -7.40 13.72 -3.94
N PRO A 192 -7.01 14.66 -4.80
CA PRO A 192 -5.72 15.34 -4.67
C PRO A 192 -5.64 16.27 -3.46
N LYS A 193 -6.79 16.68 -2.94
CA LYS A 193 -6.91 17.63 -1.82
C LYS A 193 -8.02 17.24 -0.88
N ILE A 194 -7.76 17.26 0.42
CA ILE A 194 -8.76 17.18 1.50
C ILE A 194 -8.86 18.55 2.15
N ASP A 195 -10.05 19.11 2.18
CA ASP A 195 -10.34 20.35 2.87
C ASP A 195 -10.24 20.15 4.40
N ARG A 196 -9.59 21.05 5.09
CA ARG A 196 -9.43 21.01 6.56
C ARG A 196 -10.79 20.96 7.27
N GLN A 197 -11.79 21.66 6.74
CA GLN A 197 -13.12 21.70 7.34
C GLN A 197 -13.79 20.32 7.33
N TRP A 198 -13.51 19.47 6.34
CA TRP A 198 -14.05 18.12 6.35
C TRP A 198 -13.54 17.28 7.52
N LEU A 199 -12.27 17.46 7.93
CA LEU A 199 -11.75 16.78 9.12
C LEU A 199 -12.49 17.21 10.39
N VAL A 200 -12.75 18.51 10.53
CA VAL A 200 -13.56 19.07 11.62
C VAL A 200 -14.98 18.50 11.59
N ASP A 201 -15.58 18.39 10.42
CA ASP A 201 -16.92 17.82 10.28
C ASP A 201 -16.97 16.32 10.60
N LEU A 202 -15.92 15.56 10.24
CA LEU A 202 -15.76 14.16 10.65
C LEU A 202 -15.69 14.02 12.18
N GLU A 203 -14.94 14.87 12.85
CA GLU A 203 -14.85 14.90 14.32
C GLU A 203 -16.20 15.21 14.98
N ASN A 204 -17.03 16.02 14.36
CA ASN A 204 -18.37 16.40 14.82
C ASN A 204 -19.50 15.48 14.30
N ASP A 205 -19.16 14.30 13.79
CA ASP A 205 -20.11 13.30 13.24
C ASP A 205 -20.97 13.79 12.07
N ARG A 206 -20.48 14.75 11.31
CA ARG A 206 -21.16 15.37 10.16
C ARG A 206 -20.40 15.13 8.85
N GLY A 207 -19.42 14.23 8.85
CA GLY A 207 -18.53 14.05 7.72
C GLY A 207 -19.23 13.61 6.44
N TYR A 208 -20.34 12.85 6.53
CA TYR A 208 -21.10 12.39 5.37
C TYR A 208 -21.97 13.51 4.78
N GLU A 209 -22.57 14.35 5.61
CA GLU A 209 -23.42 15.47 5.22
C GLU A 209 -22.64 16.74 4.91
N SER A 210 -21.32 16.73 5.11
CA SER A 210 -20.46 17.88 4.91
C SER A 210 -20.41 18.29 3.44
N GLN A 211 -20.55 19.58 3.17
CA GLN A 211 -20.32 20.14 1.83
C GLN A 211 -18.87 20.01 1.36
N TYR A 212 -17.94 19.77 2.28
CA TYR A 212 -16.52 19.54 2.02
C TYR A 212 -16.17 18.06 1.82
N ALA A 213 -17.17 17.15 1.94
CA ALA A 213 -16.95 15.73 1.73
C ALA A 213 -16.47 15.44 0.30
N PRO A 214 -15.34 14.71 0.13
CA PRO A 214 -14.81 14.44 -1.19
C PRO A 214 -15.76 13.59 -2.03
N LYS A 215 -16.03 14.00 -3.26
CA LYS A 215 -16.97 13.31 -4.17
C LYS A 215 -16.62 11.85 -4.41
N ALA A 216 -15.32 11.52 -4.56
CA ALA A 216 -14.89 10.15 -4.78
C ALA A 216 -15.14 9.27 -3.54
N TRP A 217 -15.02 9.82 -2.33
CA TRP A 217 -15.37 9.13 -1.09
C TRP A 217 -16.89 8.89 -0.98
N LEU A 218 -17.71 9.89 -1.27
CA LEU A 218 -19.17 9.73 -1.30
C LEU A 218 -19.62 8.69 -2.33
N CYS A 219 -19.00 8.68 -3.54
CA CYS A 219 -19.26 7.64 -4.54
C CYS A 219 -18.93 6.23 -4.02
N TRP A 220 -17.83 6.07 -3.28
CA TRP A 220 -17.50 4.81 -2.67
C TRP A 220 -18.51 4.43 -1.57
N VAL A 221 -18.88 5.36 -0.70
CA VAL A 221 -19.85 5.11 0.38
C VAL A 221 -21.19 4.66 -0.20
N ASP A 222 -21.73 5.40 -1.17
CA ASP A 222 -23.09 5.19 -1.66
C ASP A 222 -23.20 4.07 -2.71
N LYS A 223 -22.23 4.02 -3.63
CA LYS A 223 -22.31 3.20 -4.85
C LYS A 223 -21.30 2.06 -4.88
N ASN A 224 -20.41 1.96 -3.90
CA ASN A 224 -19.27 1.02 -3.91
C ASN A 224 -18.33 1.22 -5.13
N GLU A 225 -18.20 2.46 -5.59
CA GLU A 225 -17.34 2.81 -6.71
C GLU A 225 -15.96 3.20 -6.21
N TYR A 226 -14.96 2.39 -6.52
CA TYR A 226 -13.57 2.69 -6.25
C TYR A 226 -12.99 3.54 -7.39
N LYS A 227 -12.54 4.74 -7.08
CA LYS A 227 -11.81 5.65 -7.98
C LYS A 227 -10.37 5.76 -7.49
N PRO A 228 -9.46 4.87 -7.92
CA PRO A 228 -8.10 4.86 -7.40
C PRO A 228 -7.28 6.03 -7.92
N LEU A 229 -6.44 6.60 -7.04
CA LEU A 229 -5.43 7.61 -7.39
C LEU A 229 -4.25 6.92 -8.08
N ILE A 230 -4.18 7.05 -9.39
CA ILE A 230 -3.09 6.52 -10.22
C ILE A 230 -2.17 7.67 -10.58
N THR A 231 -0.99 7.73 -9.96
CA THR A 231 -0.01 8.79 -10.15
C THR A 231 1.19 8.36 -10.99
N GLU A 232 1.38 7.06 -11.17
CA GLU A 232 2.43 6.49 -12.01
C GLU A 232 1.83 5.63 -13.11
N LYS A 233 2.40 5.73 -14.30
CA LYS A 233 2.03 4.82 -15.38
C LYS A 233 2.62 3.44 -15.10
N ASN A 234 1.79 2.40 -15.24
CA ASN A 234 2.30 1.04 -15.17
C ASN A 234 3.41 0.88 -16.25
N PRO A 235 4.65 0.58 -15.87
CA PRO A 235 5.75 0.40 -16.82
C PRO A 235 5.53 -0.85 -17.68
N ILE A 236 4.68 -1.78 -17.25
CA ILE A 236 4.37 -3.00 -18.01
C ILE A 236 3.43 -2.63 -19.15
N LYS A 237 3.98 -2.50 -20.35
CA LYS A 237 3.20 -2.41 -21.57
C LYS A 237 2.78 -3.82 -21.99
N TYR A 238 1.48 -4.11 -21.92
CA TYR A 238 0.95 -5.32 -22.55
C TYR A 238 1.07 -5.15 -24.06
N ARG A 239 1.96 -5.93 -24.68
CA ARG A 239 2.13 -5.99 -26.12
C ARG A 239 1.30 -7.16 -26.67
N LYS A 240 0.66 -6.96 -27.83
CA LYS A 240 0.06 -8.06 -28.56
C LYS A 240 1.15 -9.00 -29.05
N ALA A 241 0.82 -10.25 -29.34
CA ALA A 241 1.80 -11.25 -29.77
C ALA A 241 2.67 -10.78 -30.95
N ASN A 242 2.06 -10.10 -31.96
CA ASN A 242 2.77 -9.53 -33.10
C ASN A 242 3.69 -8.33 -32.74
N GLU A 243 3.41 -7.62 -31.64
CA GLU A 243 4.23 -6.51 -31.15
C GLU A 243 5.40 -6.99 -30.30
N GLN A 244 5.43 -8.26 -29.94
CA GLN A 244 6.51 -8.88 -29.17
C GLN A 244 7.61 -9.41 -30.07
N LEU A 245 7.31 -9.61 -31.35
CA LEU A 245 8.29 -10.06 -32.33
C LEU A 245 9.10 -8.87 -32.87
N PRO A 246 10.41 -9.05 -33.07
CA PRO A 246 11.22 -8.01 -33.71
C PRO A 246 10.80 -7.79 -35.17
N ALA A 247 11.08 -6.61 -35.70
CA ALA A 247 10.74 -6.28 -37.06
C ALA A 247 11.52 -7.18 -38.04
N PRO A 248 10.86 -7.73 -39.08
CA PRO A 248 11.55 -8.53 -40.08
C PRO A 248 12.75 -7.79 -40.68
N GLY A 249 13.91 -8.43 -40.76
CA GLY A 249 15.15 -7.87 -41.29
C GLY A 249 15.96 -7.04 -40.28
N SER A 250 15.48 -6.85 -39.06
CA SER A 250 16.28 -6.23 -37.99
C SER A 250 17.35 -7.19 -37.45
N LEU A 251 18.34 -6.66 -36.73
CA LEU A 251 19.37 -7.47 -36.07
C LEU A 251 18.73 -8.41 -35.03
N GLU A 252 17.76 -7.94 -34.29
CA GLU A 252 17.00 -8.71 -33.29
C GLU A 252 16.24 -9.86 -33.95
N TYR A 253 15.73 -9.65 -35.17
CA TYR A 253 15.07 -10.71 -35.93
C TYR A 253 16.06 -11.81 -36.36
N GLN A 254 17.27 -11.42 -36.83
CA GLN A 254 18.34 -12.37 -37.17
C GLN A 254 18.79 -13.16 -35.94
N MET A 255 18.89 -12.50 -34.79
CA MET A 255 19.19 -13.18 -33.52
C MET A 255 18.08 -14.18 -33.15
N LEU A 256 16.83 -13.83 -33.30
CA LEU A 256 15.69 -14.71 -33.06
C LEU A 256 15.75 -15.95 -33.97
N GLU A 257 16.00 -15.77 -35.28
CA GLU A 257 16.13 -16.88 -36.24
C GLU A 257 17.30 -17.80 -35.87
N THR A 258 18.41 -17.22 -35.44
CA THR A 258 19.57 -17.99 -34.97
C THR A 258 19.24 -18.81 -33.73
N LEU A 259 18.54 -18.22 -32.75
CA LEU A 259 18.11 -18.93 -31.53
C LEU A 259 17.12 -20.05 -31.87
N ILE A 260 16.13 -19.80 -32.74
CA ILE A 260 15.15 -20.82 -33.16
C ILE A 260 15.87 -21.96 -33.87
N SER A 261 16.83 -21.66 -34.74
CA SER A 261 17.56 -22.73 -35.46
C SER A 261 18.51 -23.52 -34.54
N TYR A 262 19.09 -22.87 -33.54
CA TYR A 262 19.94 -23.53 -32.55
C TYR A 262 19.15 -24.43 -31.58
N PHE A 263 18.06 -23.91 -31.06
CA PHE A 263 17.15 -24.65 -30.19
C PHE A 263 15.99 -25.23 -31.01
N ALA A 264 16.28 -26.19 -31.86
CA ALA A 264 15.23 -26.87 -32.67
C ALA A 264 14.12 -27.52 -31.81
N ASP A 265 14.42 -27.86 -30.55
CA ASP A 265 13.48 -28.28 -29.51
C ASP A 265 13.16 -27.13 -28.54
N PRO A 266 11.90 -26.64 -28.45
CA PRO A 266 11.49 -25.61 -27.52
C PRO A 266 11.87 -25.89 -26.06
N TYR A 267 11.84 -27.15 -25.64
CA TYR A 267 12.21 -27.56 -24.27
C TYR A 267 13.70 -27.39 -23.97
N ALA A 268 14.56 -27.50 -24.99
CA ALA A 268 15.97 -27.17 -24.84
C ALA A 268 16.17 -25.67 -24.58
N PHE A 269 15.34 -24.82 -25.16
CA PHE A 269 15.31 -23.38 -24.85
C PHE A 269 14.83 -23.10 -23.41
N GLU A 270 13.77 -23.78 -22.94
CA GLU A 270 13.30 -23.66 -21.55
C GLU A 270 14.39 -24.03 -20.55
N ALA A 271 15.13 -25.12 -20.79
CA ALA A 271 16.26 -25.51 -19.96
C ALA A 271 17.40 -24.48 -19.96
N CYS A 272 17.66 -23.86 -21.12
CA CYS A 272 18.63 -22.74 -21.23
C CYS A 272 18.14 -21.52 -20.44
N ALA A 273 16.87 -21.15 -20.56
CA ALA A 273 16.27 -20.04 -19.83
C ALA A 273 16.38 -20.24 -18.32
N CYS A 274 16.16 -21.45 -17.80
CA CYS A 274 16.37 -21.79 -16.39
C CYS A 274 17.80 -21.48 -15.91
N LYS A 275 18.79 -21.83 -16.71
CA LYS A 275 20.20 -21.54 -16.39
C LYS A 275 20.51 -20.04 -16.41
N ILE A 276 19.98 -19.32 -17.37
CA ILE A 276 20.15 -17.87 -17.47
C ILE A 276 19.55 -17.20 -16.22
N VAL A 277 18.33 -17.55 -15.83
CA VAL A 277 17.67 -17.01 -14.64
C VAL A 277 18.46 -17.31 -13.37
N GLN A 278 19.05 -18.51 -13.24
CA GLN A 278 19.89 -18.89 -12.12
C GLN A 278 21.21 -18.08 -12.07
N ILE A 279 21.76 -17.71 -13.23
CA ILE A 279 22.95 -16.85 -13.31
C ILE A 279 22.59 -15.40 -12.95
N MET A 280 21.40 -14.93 -13.33
CA MET A 280 20.94 -13.56 -13.10
C MET A 280 20.66 -13.27 -11.62
N ASP A 281 20.20 -14.28 -10.86
CA ASP A 281 19.87 -14.11 -9.44
C ASP A 281 20.43 -15.28 -8.60
N SER A 282 21.46 -14.97 -7.82
CA SER A 282 22.14 -15.91 -6.92
C SER A 282 21.28 -16.43 -5.77
N ASN A 283 20.11 -15.83 -5.53
CA ASN A 283 19.15 -16.32 -4.54
C ASN A 283 18.33 -17.50 -5.07
N ILE A 284 18.38 -17.78 -6.35
CA ILE A 284 17.76 -18.97 -6.94
C ILE A 284 18.65 -20.18 -6.61
N ILE A 285 18.23 -20.95 -5.61
CA ILE A 285 18.99 -22.13 -5.14
C ILE A 285 18.97 -23.24 -6.16
N SER A 286 17.79 -23.49 -6.75
CA SER A 286 17.59 -24.45 -7.82
C SER A 286 16.42 -24.01 -8.68
N ILE A 287 16.50 -24.32 -9.98
CA ILE A 287 15.40 -24.15 -10.93
C ILE A 287 15.50 -25.29 -11.96
N GLU A 288 14.38 -25.90 -12.24
CA GLU A 288 14.27 -27.03 -13.16
C GLU A 288 13.10 -26.81 -14.10
N ALA A 289 13.30 -27.09 -15.40
CA ALA A 289 12.21 -27.06 -16.37
C ALA A 289 11.18 -28.13 -16.00
N THR A 290 9.92 -27.82 -16.23
CA THR A 290 8.82 -28.75 -15.98
C THR A 290 8.74 -29.84 -17.05
N ARG A 291 7.88 -30.82 -16.86
CA ARG A 291 7.65 -31.88 -17.85
C ARG A 291 6.98 -31.31 -19.12
N ARG A 292 7.23 -31.95 -20.25
CA ARG A 292 6.79 -31.51 -21.58
C ARG A 292 5.26 -31.40 -21.77
N THR A 293 4.47 -31.99 -20.92
CA THR A 293 3.00 -31.98 -21.03
C THR A 293 2.33 -32.02 -19.67
N ARG A 294 1.14 -31.42 -19.56
CA ARG A 294 0.32 -31.40 -18.34
C ARG A 294 1.04 -30.75 -17.14
N ASP A 295 1.77 -29.70 -17.40
CA ASP A 295 2.53 -28.91 -16.42
C ASP A 295 1.72 -27.77 -15.80
N GLY A 296 0.49 -27.57 -16.29
CA GLY A 296 -0.40 -26.47 -15.87
C GLY A 296 0.03 -25.10 -16.40
N GLY A 297 0.78 -25.06 -17.52
CA GLY A 297 1.30 -23.84 -18.14
C GLY A 297 2.49 -23.24 -17.36
N ARG A 298 3.28 -24.09 -16.73
CA ARG A 298 4.52 -23.70 -16.01
C ARG A 298 5.71 -24.21 -16.81
N ASP A 299 6.62 -23.33 -17.15
CA ASP A 299 7.85 -23.67 -17.87
C ASP A 299 8.94 -24.16 -16.95
N ALA A 300 8.97 -23.66 -15.69
CA ALA A 300 9.95 -24.07 -14.69
C ALA A 300 9.41 -23.95 -13.25
N VAL A 301 10.03 -24.70 -12.35
CA VAL A 301 9.81 -24.64 -10.89
C VAL A 301 11.14 -24.60 -10.18
N GLY A 302 11.27 -23.77 -9.14
CA GLY A 302 12.52 -23.59 -8.45
C GLY A 302 12.37 -23.29 -6.96
N LYS A 303 13.52 -23.22 -6.28
CA LYS A 303 13.65 -22.81 -4.88
C LYS A 303 14.38 -21.47 -4.82
N TYR A 304 13.80 -20.52 -4.13
CA TYR A 304 14.35 -19.19 -3.94
C TYR A 304 14.72 -18.97 -2.48
N ARG A 305 15.90 -18.39 -2.23
CA ARG A 305 16.34 -18.01 -0.89
C ARG A 305 15.75 -16.66 -0.54
N VAL A 306 14.81 -16.63 0.39
CA VAL A 306 14.23 -15.40 0.91
C VAL A 306 14.99 -14.97 2.17
N GLY A 307 15.89 -14.00 2.01
CA GLY A 307 16.67 -13.42 3.11
C GLY A 307 17.82 -14.30 3.61
N THR A 308 18.91 -13.65 3.97
CA THR A 308 19.95 -14.27 4.83
C THR A 308 19.55 -13.93 6.26
N ILE A 309 19.28 -14.94 7.08
CA ILE A 309 19.25 -14.75 8.53
C ILE A 309 20.68 -14.41 8.90
N VAL A 310 20.97 -13.14 9.10
CA VAL A 310 22.23 -12.70 9.73
C VAL A 310 22.07 -13.04 11.20
N ASN A 311 22.81 -14.07 11.64
CA ASN A 311 22.93 -14.46 13.04
C ASN A 311 23.64 -13.36 13.84
#